data_4db2b802271d5425487866ec749ad497
#
_entry.id   4db2b802271d5425487866ec749ad497
#
_cell.length_a   1.000
_cell.length_b   1.000
_cell.length_c   1.000
_cell.angle_alpha   90.00
_cell.angle_beta   90.00
_cell.angle_gamma   90.00
#
_symmetry.space_group_name_H-M   'P 1'
#
loop_
_entity.id
_entity.type
_entity.pdbx_description
1 polymer ?
#
loop_
_entity_poly.entity_id
_entity_poly.type
_entity_poly.pdbx_seq_one_letter_code
_entity_poly.pdbx_strand_id
1 'polypeptide(L)'
;MTARKIVPVILSGGSGTRLWPMSRPEMPKQMLALTADETMLQLTAGRAFGERFAAPIVVANARHADLVEQQLAEAGATPQALILEPTGRNTAPAIALAAIAAGGGGDALLVMPSDHVIGDVAAFHAAIEAAMPLVTQGWLVTFGIAPDAPETGYGWIQIGDELQPGVNRVARFVEKPPLDKAQSMLASGDHAWNGGIFLFLADAYLEALAQFDPGILTATQEAMDKARTEGTRIYPDAVAFAASPDDSIDYAVMEKADRVAVVPVAMGWNDVGSWDALHAISDTDSDGNAHRSHGDGDVLAIDTKNCFVRSDGVRVSLVGVEDLIVVASGNDVLIMPRGRSQEVKKLIESMKDPAKKAAPTS
;
A
#
# COMPACT_ATOMS: atom_id res chain seq x y z
N MET A 1 33.79 0.69 9.31
CA MET A 1 32.62 1.48 8.87
C MET A 1 31.41 0.67 9.22
N THR A 2 30.55 1.15 10.11
CA THR A 2 29.24 0.54 10.37
C THR A 2 28.44 0.58 9.07
N ALA A 3 27.88 -0.57 8.67
CA ALA A 3 27.00 -0.62 7.48
C ALA A 3 25.86 0.41 7.67
N ARG A 4 25.60 1.22 6.66
CA ARG A 4 24.47 2.16 6.69
C ARG A 4 23.18 1.37 6.83
N LYS A 5 22.32 1.80 7.75
CA LYS A 5 21.01 1.17 7.93
C LYS A 5 20.03 1.67 6.86
N ILE A 6 19.13 0.80 6.47
CA ILE A 6 18.00 1.15 5.61
C ILE A 6 16.94 1.80 6.49
N VAL A 7 16.42 2.94 6.07
CA VAL A 7 15.33 3.64 6.76
C VAL A 7 14.01 3.19 6.15
N PRO A 8 13.17 2.45 6.88
CA PRO A 8 11.81 2.14 6.42
C PRO A 8 10.98 3.42 6.36
N VAL A 9 10.33 3.68 5.23
CA VAL A 9 9.34 4.74 5.06
C VAL A 9 7.99 4.09 4.85
N ILE A 10 7.09 4.23 5.82
CA ILE A 10 5.77 3.62 5.79
C ILE A 10 4.75 4.69 5.40
N LEU A 11 4.14 4.51 4.22
CA LEU A 11 3.08 5.40 3.73
C LEU A 11 1.73 4.90 4.25
N SER A 12 1.14 5.62 5.18
CA SER A 12 -0.15 5.30 5.79
C SER A 12 -1.23 6.31 5.37
N GLY A 13 -1.30 6.55 4.07
CA GLY A 13 -2.33 7.34 3.41
C GLY A 13 -3.43 6.46 2.82
N GLY A 14 -4.45 7.08 2.26
CA GLY A 14 -5.55 6.38 1.60
C GLY A 14 -6.69 5.98 2.53
N SER A 15 -7.88 5.82 1.95
CA SER A 15 -9.10 5.51 2.70
C SER A 15 -9.54 4.05 2.60
N GLY A 16 -9.01 3.28 1.63
CA GLY A 16 -9.34 1.86 1.45
C GLY A 16 -10.83 1.54 1.36
N THR A 17 -11.65 2.45 0.84
CA THR A 17 -13.12 2.42 0.91
C THR A 17 -13.75 1.16 0.32
N ARG A 18 -13.07 0.46 -0.60
CA ARG A 18 -13.57 -0.79 -1.23
C ARG A 18 -13.75 -1.96 -0.26
N LEU A 19 -13.17 -1.86 0.96
CA LEU A 19 -13.37 -2.84 2.03
C LEU A 19 -14.45 -2.40 3.05
N TRP A 20 -15.38 -1.55 2.61
CA TRP A 20 -16.59 -1.30 3.39
C TRP A 20 -17.35 -2.63 3.60
N PRO A 21 -17.98 -2.89 4.76
CA PRO A 21 -18.22 -1.99 5.89
C PRO A 21 -17.10 -1.91 6.94
N MET A 22 -16.00 -2.68 6.81
CA MET A 22 -14.92 -2.64 7.79
C MET A 22 -14.05 -1.38 7.65
N SER A 23 -13.68 -1.02 6.41
CA SER A 23 -12.94 0.23 6.20
C SER A 23 -13.86 1.43 6.19
N ARG A 24 -13.52 2.45 6.96
CA ARG A 24 -14.26 3.70 7.15
C ARG A 24 -13.28 4.88 7.25
N PRO A 25 -13.72 6.13 7.09
CA PRO A 25 -12.83 7.28 7.22
C PRO A 25 -12.08 7.34 8.54
N GLU A 26 -12.69 6.87 9.64
CA GLU A 26 -12.12 6.82 10.98
C GLU A 26 -11.22 5.60 11.20
N MET A 27 -11.44 4.53 10.45
CA MET A 27 -10.72 3.25 10.50
C MET A 27 -10.39 2.80 9.07
N PRO A 28 -9.38 3.41 8.43
CA PRO A 28 -9.00 3.05 7.07
C PRO A 28 -8.36 1.66 7.00
N LYS A 29 -8.28 1.10 5.81
CA LYS A 29 -7.82 -0.27 5.52
C LYS A 29 -6.54 -0.67 6.26
N GLN A 30 -5.54 0.19 6.27
CA GLN A 30 -4.24 -0.08 6.89
C GLN A 30 -4.30 -0.26 8.41
N MET A 31 -5.36 0.20 9.05
CA MET A 31 -5.59 0.05 10.48
C MET A 31 -6.39 -1.21 10.84
N LEU A 32 -6.74 -2.03 9.85
CA LEU A 32 -7.54 -3.25 10.02
C LEU A 32 -6.67 -4.49 10.08
N ALA A 33 -7.05 -5.44 10.94
CA ALA A 33 -6.50 -6.78 11.01
C ALA A 33 -7.16 -7.66 9.94
N LEU A 34 -6.67 -7.65 8.70
CA LEU A 34 -7.32 -8.32 7.57
C LEU A 34 -6.85 -9.75 7.34
N THR A 35 -5.57 -10.02 7.45
CA THR A 35 -4.95 -11.32 7.12
C THR A 35 -4.34 -12.01 8.34
N ALA A 36 -4.05 -11.28 9.40
CA ALA A 36 -3.51 -11.76 10.67
C ALA A 36 -4.26 -11.09 11.83
N ASP A 37 -3.84 -11.33 13.07
CA ASP A 37 -4.39 -10.64 14.24
C ASP A 37 -3.83 -9.22 14.36
N GLU A 38 -2.65 -9.01 13.76
CA GLU A 38 -2.05 -7.70 13.59
C GLU A 38 -2.72 -6.93 12.45
N THR A 39 -2.74 -5.60 12.59
CA THR A 39 -3.21 -4.70 11.53
C THR A 39 -2.22 -4.66 10.36
N MET A 40 -2.68 -4.21 9.19
CA MET A 40 -1.82 -4.08 8.01
C MET A 40 -0.63 -3.15 8.28
N LEU A 41 -0.82 -2.07 9.06
CA LEU A 41 0.25 -1.17 9.49
C LEU A 41 1.26 -1.90 10.38
N GLN A 42 0.81 -2.67 11.36
CA GLN A 42 1.66 -3.46 12.26
C GLN A 42 2.47 -4.51 11.48
N LEU A 43 1.83 -5.23 10.57
CA LEU A 43 2.50 -6.18 9.67
C LEU A 43 3.56 -5.47 8.80
N THR A 44 3.27 -4.26 8.32
CA THR A 44 4.23 -3.49 7.50
C THR A 44 5.42 -3.03 8.32
N ALA A 45 5.22 -2.57 9.54
CA ALA A 45 6.31 -2.24 10.46
C ALA A 45 7.15 -3.48 10.81
N GLY A 46 6.50 -4.63 11.07
CA GLY A 46 7.14 -5.88 11.44
C GLY A 46 8.05 -6.47 10.35
N ARG A 47 7.77 -6.23 9.06
CA ARG A 47 8.61 -6.76 7.98
C ARG A 47 9.92 -5.99 7.75
N ALA A 48 10.07 -4.80 8.33
CA ALA A 48 11.27 -3.97 8.25
C ALA A 48 11.91 -3.78 9.64
N PHE A 49 12.08 -4.89 10.37
CA PHE A 49 12.65 -4.92 11.72
C PHE A 49 13.99 -5.65 11.75
N GLY A 50 14.84 -5.31 12.73
CA GLY A 50 16.15 -5.97 12.96
C GLY A 50 17.34 -5.05 12.69
N GLU A 51 18.55 -5.58 12.87
CA GLU A 51 19.81 -4.80 12.89
C GLU A 51 20.08 -4.01 11.60
N ARG A 52 19.56 -4.49 10.47
CA ARG A 52 19.72 -3.89 9.15
C ARG A 52 18.92 -2.60 8.97
N PHE A 53 17.82 -2.45 9.71
CA PHE A 53 16.91 -1.34 9.57
C PHE A 53 17.09 -0.31 10.69
N ALA A 54 16.89 0.95 10.35
CA ALA A 54 16.70 2.04 11.31
C ALA A 54 15.26 2.05 11.84
N ALA A 55 14.99 2.90 12.82
CA ALA A 55 13.62 3.20 13.21
C ALA A 55 12.84 3.80 12.01
N PRO A 56 11.57 3.44 11.80
CA PRO A 56 10.83 3.87 10.62
C PRO A 56 10.49 5.37 10.65
N ILE A 57 10.37 5.96 9.45
CA ILE A 57 9.63 7.21 9.22
C ILE A 57 8.24 6.81 8.76
N VAL A 58 7.20 7.34 9.39
CA VAL A 58 5.82 7.06 9.00
C VAL A 58 5.18 8.35 8.49
N VAL A 59 4.57 8.29 7.31
CA VAL A 59 3.80 9.41 6.74
C VAL A 59 2.33 9.03 6.78
N ALA A 60 1.52 9.81 7.49
CA ALA A 60 0.11 9.53 7.72
C ALA A 60 -0.74 10.80 7.66
N ASN A 61 -2.04 10.63 7.44
CA ASN A 61 -2.97 11.74 7.57
C ASN A 61 -3.07 12.18 9.04
N ALA A 62 -3.03 13.49 9.29
CA ALA A 62 -3.03 14.07 10.64
C ALA A 62 -4.20 13.59 11.53
N ARG A 63 -5.36 13.26 10.92
CA ARG A 63 -6.53 12.73 11.65
C ARG A 63 -6.31 11.39 12.32
N HIS A 64 -5.34 10.60 11.86
CA HIS A 64 -5.07 9.25 12.35
C HIS A 64 -3.83 9.16 13.23
N ALA A 65 -3.23 10.29 13.62
CA ALA A 65 -1.98 10.33 14.35
C ALA A 65 -1.94 9.42 15.58
N ASP A 66 -2.94 9.55 16.46
CA ASP A 66 -3.00 8.80 17.71
C ASP A 66 -3.19 7.28 17.45
N LEU A 67 -4.00 6.91 16.48
CA LEU A 67 -4.22 5.51 16.10
C LEU A 67 -2.95 4.88 15.50
N VAL A 68 -2.23 5.62 14.66
CA VAL A 68 -0.95 5.17 14.09
C VAL A 68 0.08 4.93 15.21
N GLU A 69 0.24 5.88 16.12
CA GLU A 69 1.18 5.72 17.24
C GLU A 69 0.80 4.55 18.15
N GLN A 70 -0.48 4.40 18.46
CA GLN A 70 -0.96 3.29 19.27
C GLN A 70 -0.60 1.95 18.62
N GLN A 71 -0.97 1.75 17.36
CA GLN A 71 -0.72 0.49 16.66
C GLN A 71 0.77 0.19 16.48
N LEU A 72 1.59 1.20 16.20
CA LEU A 72 3.04 1.02 16.13
C LEU A 72 3.63 0.64 17.50
N ALA A 73 3.18 1.28 18.58
CA ALA A 73 3.61 0.96 19.94
C ALA A 73 3.25 -0.49 20.34
N GLU A 74 2.04 -0.94 19.98
CA GLU A 74 1.59 -2.33 20.19
C GLU A 74 2.47 -3.33 19.43
N ALA A 75 2.97 -2.96 18.24
CA ALA A 75 3.91 -3.75 17.45
C ALA A 75 5.38 -3.63 17.94
N GLY A 76 5.65 -2.86 18.99
CA GLY A 76 7.01 -2.59 19.48
C GLY A 76 7.84 -1.72 18.53
N ALA A 77 7.22 -1.03 17.59
CA ALA A 77 7.87 -0.16 16.61
C ALA A 77 7.73 1.30 17.03
N THR A 78 8.84 1.95 17.39
CA THR A 78 8.86 3.38 17.69
C THR A 78 9.39 4.13 16.46
N PRO A 79 8.60 4.99 15.79
CA PRO A 79 9.07 5.74 14.65
C PRO A 79 10.09 6.81 15.08
N GLN A 80 11.12 7.04 14.25
CA GLN A 80 12.01 8.19 14.45
C GLN A 80 11.32 9.50 14.05
N ALA A 81 10.35 9.44 13.12
CA ALA A 81 9.51 10.56 12.74
C ALA A 81 8.12 10.05 12.32
N LEU A 82 7.07 10.72 12.80
CA LEU A 82 5.69 10.57 12.34
C LEU A 82 5.29 11.88 11.65
N ILE A 83 5.30 11.89 10.33
CA ILE A 83 4.97 13.05 9.51
C ILE A 83 3.46 13.05 9.26
N LEU A 84 2.80 14.12 9.64
CA LEU A 84 1.35 14.25 9.65
C LEU A 84 0.88 15.18 8.54
N GLU A 85 0.52 14.58 7.41
CA GLU A 85 0.01 15.33 6.26
C GLU A 85 -1.30 16.07 6.60
N PRO A 86 -1.36 17.38 6.38
CA PRO A 86 -2.58 18.17 6.60
C PRO A 86 -3.67 17.86 5.56
N THR A 87 -3.26 17.43 4.37
CA THR A 87 -4.12 17.00 3.25
C THR A 87 -3.39 15.96 2.42
N GLY A 88 -4.11 15.07 1.75
CA GLY A 88 -3.48 14.12 0.82
C GLY A 88 -2.99 14.81 -0.45
N ARG A 89 -1.79 14.45 -0.91
CA ARG A 89 -1.18 14.92 -2.16
C ARG A 89 -0.52 13.77 -2.94
N ASN A 90 -1.05 12.55 -2.78
CA ASN A 90 -0.52 11.35 -3.42
C ASN A 90 0.89 10.95 -2.88
N THR A 91 1.56 10.00 -3.53
CA THR A 91 2.74 9.36 -2.98
C THR A 91 4.02 10.16 -3.18
N ALA A 92 4.19 10.91 -4.27
CA ALA A 92 5.43 11.63 -4.50
C ALA A 92 5.70 12.71 -3.44
N PRO A 93 4.76 13.60 -3.06
CA PRO A 93 4.98 14.55 -1.98
C PRO A 93 5.18 13.87 -0.61
N ALA A 94 4.45 12.79 -0.32
CA ALA A 94 4.59 12.04 0.93
C ALA A 94 6.01 11.46 1.09
N ILE A 95 6.56 10.88 0.02
CA ILE A 95 7.94 10.35 0.00
C ILE A 95 8.95 11.50 0.09
N ALA A 96 8.69 12.65 -0.53
CA ALA A 96 9.56 13.82 -0.44
C ALA A 96 9.68 14.35 1.00
N LEU A 97 8.55 14.43 1.73
CA LEU A 97 8.57 14.77 3.16
C LEU A 97 9.45 13.80 3.96
N ALA A 98 9.32 12.49 3.70
CA ALA A 98 10.13 11.47 4.37
C ALA A 98 11.62 11.57 4.01
N ALA A 99 11.95 11.82 2.73
CA ALA A 99 13.33 11.99 2.28
C ALA A 99 14.00 13.23 2.89
N ILE A 100 13.27 14.33 3.03
CA ILE A 100 13.74 15.56 3.70
C ILE A 100 13.92 15.27 5.20
N ALA A 101 12.98 14.58 5.85
CA ALA A 101 13.06 14.24 7.28
C ALA A 101 14.22 13.30 7.60
N ALA A 102 14.61 12.42 6.67
CA ALA A 102 15.78 11.56 6.80
C ALA A 102 17.11 12.36 6.82
N GLY A 103 17.06 13.64 6.44
CA GLY A 103 18.19 14.57 6.56
C GLY A 103 19.21 14.49 5.44
N GLY A 104 18.92 13.81 4.34
CA GLY A 104 19.89 13.57 3.26
C GLY A 104 21.06 12.68 3.73
N GLY A 105 22.20 12.79 3.10
CA GLY A 105 23.41 12.08 3.58
C GLY A 105 23.56 10.66 3.09
N GLY A 106 22.79 10.26 2.06
CA GLY A 106 22.90 8.98 1.38
C GLY A 106 22.26 7.81 2.14
N ASP A 107 21.30 8.06 3.01
CA ASP A 107 20.50 7.00 3.63
C ASP A 107 19.59 6.34 2.57
N ALA A 108 19.56 5.01 2.60
CA ALA A 108 18.66 4.24 1.74
C ALA A 108 17.27 4.23 2.36
N LEU A 109 16.27 4.66 1.62
CA LEU A 109 14.86 4.65 2.00
C LEU A 109 14.19 3.42 1.40
N LEU A 110 13.58 2.58 2.24
CA LEU A 110 12.68 1.51 1.82
C LEU A 110 11.24 2.00 1.97
N VAL A 111 10.65 2.46 0.89
CA VAL A 111 9.29 3.00 0.85
C VAL A 111 8.29 1.87 0.69
N MET A 112 7.36 1.75 1.62
CA MET A 112 6.34 0.70 1.65
C MET A 112 4.95 1.30 1.90
N PRO A 113 3.94 0.96 1.09
CA PRO A 113 2.54 1.16 1.48
C PRO A 113 2.21 0.32 2.72
N SER A 114 1.45 0.90 3.66
CA SER A 114 1.06 0.22 4.90
C SER A 114 -0.11 -0.75 4.74
N ASP A 115 -0.65 -0.90 3.54
CA ASP A 115 -1.88 -1.62 3.27
C ASP A 115 -1.73 -2.78 2.27
N HIS A 116 -0.48 -3.21 2.01
CA HIS A 116 -0.16 -4.38 1.19
C HIS A 116 0.24 -5.58 2.04
N VAL A 117 -0.08 -6.78 1.54
CA VAL A 117 0.38 -8.06 2.11
C VAL A 117 1.68 -8.49 1.44
N ILE A 118 2.59 -9.04 2.23
CA ILE A 118 3.77 -9.79 1.78
C ILE A 118 3.77 -11.10 2.57
N GLY A 119 3.58 -12.22 1.88
CA GLY A 119 3.52 -13.54 2.49
C GLY A 119 4.90 -14.12 2.82
N ASP A 120 5.90 -13.86 1.97
CA ASP A 120 7.29 -14.32 2.16
C ASP A 120 8.23 -13.13 2.43
N VAL A 121 8.38 -12.81 3.71
CA VAL A 121 9.27 -11.73 4.18
C VAL A 121 10.74 -12.07 3.93
N ALA A 122 11.12 -13.36 3.91
CA ALA A 122 12.50 -13.76 3.63
C ALA A 122 12.86 -13.48 2.16
N ALA A 123 11.98 -13.82 1.23
CA ALA A 123 12.15 -13.48 -0.19
C ALA A 123 12.21 -11.97 -0.40
N PHE A 124 11.38 -11.20 0.31
CA PHE A 124 11.42 -9.73 0.28
C PHE A 124 12.77 -9.19 0.74
N HIS A 125 13.31 -9.70 1.86
CA HIS A 125 14.62 -9.29 2.36
C HIS A 125 15.76 -9.64 1.39
N ALA A 126 15.71 -10.82 0.75
CA ALA A 126 16.69 -11.20 -0.26
C ALA A 126 16.65 -10.25 -1.47
N ALA A 127 15.47 -9.83 -1.90
CA ALA A 127 15.30 -8.86 -2.97
C ALA A 127 15.85 -7.46 -2.59
N ILE A 128 15.67 -7.03 -1.35
CA ILE A 128 16.29 -5.79 -0.83
C ILE A 128 17.81 -5.89 -0.90
N GLU A 129 18.39 -7.01 -0.48
CA GLU A 129 19.85 -7.23 -0.53
C GLU A 129 20.37 -7.19 -1.96
N ALA A 130 19.68 -7.84 -2.89
CA ALA A 130 20.03 -7.82 -4.30
C ALA A 130 20.00 -6.41 -4.89
N ALA A 131 19.08 -5.54 -4.44
CA ALA A 131 18.95 -4.17 -4.93
C ALA A 131 20.04 -3.21 -4.41
N MET A 132 20.54 -3.42 -3.19
CA MET A 132 21.41 -2.45 -2.48
C MET A 132 22.65 -1.99 -3.28
N PRO A 133 23.37 -2.83 -4.02
CA PRO A 133 24.52 -2.36 -4.80
C PRO A 133 24.18 -1.29 -5.84
N LEU A 134 23.01 -1.38 -6.50
CA LEU A 134 22.54 -0.36 -7.45
C LEU A 134 22.00 0.87 -6.72
N VAL A 135 21.29 0.70 -5.61
CA VAL A 135 20.80 1.80 -4.77
C VAL A 135 21.96 2.70 -4.33
N THR A 136 23.07 2.13 -3.87
CA THR A 136 24.26 2.91 -3.45
C THR A 136 24.92 3.66 -4.61
N GLN A 137 24.63 3.29 -5.86
CA GLN A 137 25.06 3.98 -7.07
C GLN A 137 24.03 5.03 -7.56
N GLY A 138 22.96 5.28 -6.80
CA GLY A 138 21.92 6.26 -7.12
C GLY A 138 20.83 5.77 -8.08
N TRP A 139 20.64 4.44 -8.19
CA TRP A 139 19.48 3.89 -8.91
C TRP A 139 18.22 3.95 -8.04
N LEU A 140 17.09 4.20 -8.69
CA LEU A 140 15.77 4.05 -8.12
C LEU A 140 15.31 2.61 -8.39
N VAL A 141 15.06 1.83 -7.34
CA VAL A 141 14.70 0.42 -7.48
C VAL A 141 13.26 0.19 -7.03
N THR A 142 12.53 -0.63 -7.79
CA THR A 142 11.21 -1.14 -7.42
C THR A 142 11.20 -2.67 -7.45
N PHE A 143 10.13 -3.28 -6.91
CA PHE A 143 9.97 -4.73 -6.84
C PHE A 143 8.85 -5.16 -7.78
N GLY A 144 9.20 -6.06 -8.71
CA GLY A 144 8.32 -6.56 -9.75
C GLY A 144 7.63 -7.86 -9.34
N ILE A 145 6.31 -7.88 -9.44
CA ILE A 145 5.49 -9.05 -9.12
C ILE A 145 5.08 -9.74 -10.41
N ALA A 146 5.22 -11.06 -10.48
CA ALA A 146 4.79 -11.83 -11.64
C ALA A 146 3.28 -11.68 -11.85
N PRO A 147 2.83 -11.20 -13.03
CA PRO A 147 1.41 -11.00 -13.28
C PRO A 147 0.73 -12.33 -13.60
N ASP A 148 -0.44 -12.56 -13.02
CA ASP A 148 -1.32 -13.70 -13.29
C ASP A 148 -2.64 -13.31 -13.96
N ALA A 149 -2.92 -12.00 -14.06
CA ALA A 149 -4.11 -11.43 -14.68
C ALA A 149 -3.80 -10.11 -15.40
N PRO A 150 -4.64 -9.68 -16.37
CA PRO A 150 -4.45 -8.39 -17.04
C PRO A 150 -5.03 -7.23 -16.19
N GLU A 151 -4.44 -7.01 -15.02
CA GLU A 151 -4.88 -5.99 -14.07
C GLU A 151 -4.72 -4.58 -14.63
N THR A 152 -5.79 -3.79 -14.59
CA THR A 152 -5.81 -2.40 -15.04
C THR A 152 -5.66 -1.40 -13.89
N GLY A 153 -5.66 -1.88 -12.66
CA GLY A 153 -5.50 -1.09 -11.44
C GLY A 153 -4.05 -0.91 -11.00
N TYR A 154 -3.11 -1.64 -11.61
CA TYR A 154 -1.69 -1.65 -11.24
C TYR A 154 -0.82 -0.96 -12.28
N GLY A 155 0.36 -0.50 -11.83
CA GLY A 155 1.46 -0.17 -12.71
C GLY A 155 2.08 -1.44 -13.30
N TRP A 156 2.53 -1.37 -14.55
CA TRP A 156 3.22 -2.43 -15.26
C TRP A 156 4.64 -2.01 -15.62
N ILE A 157 5.58 -2.92 -15.46
CA ILE A 157 7.00 -2.70 -15.70
C ILE A 157 7.46 -3.67 -16.77
N GLN A 158 7.95 -3.18 -17.90
CA GLN A 158 8.67 -4.01 -18.86
C GLN A 158 10.09 -4.24 -18.34
N ILE A 159 10.45 -5.52 -18.19
CA ILE A 159 11.75 -5.95 -17.69
C ILE A 159 12.75 -5.86 -18.86
N GLY A 160 13.80 -5.07 -18.67
CA GLY A 160 14.88 -4.90 -19.62
C GLY A 160 16.10 -5.75 -19.30
N ASP A 161 17.27 -5.30 -19.77
CA ASP A 161 18.54 -5.98 -19.58
C ASP A 161 18.89 -6.19 -18.12
N GLU A 162 19.50 -7.33 -17.82
CA GLU A 162 20.04 -7.60 -16.49
C GLU A 162 21.23 -6.69 -16.20
N LEU A 163 21.15 -5.94 -15.10
CA LEU A 163 22.22 -5.05 -14.64
C LEU A 163 23.20 -5.75 -13.71
N GLN A 164 22.67 -6.67 -12.92
CA GLN A 164 23.39 -7.58 -12.02
C GLN A 164 22.49 -8.77 -11.69
N PRO A 165 23.00 -9.87 -11.11
CA PRO A 165 22.21 -11.07 -10.85
C PRO A 165 20.89 -10.76 -10.12
N GLY A 166 19.77 -11.07 -10.78
CA GLY A 166 18.42 -10.88 -10.25
C GLY A 166 17.90 -9.44 -10.24
N VAL A 167 18.62 -8.47 -10.82
CA VAL A 167 18.17 -7.08 -10.92
C VAL A 167 18.27 -6.58 -12.36
N ASN A 168 17.16 -6.15 -12.91
CA ASN A 168 17.04 -5.72 -14.30
C ASN A 168 16.80 -4.21 -14.41
N ARG A 169 17.17 -3.63 -15.54
CA ARG A 169 16.73 -2.29 -15.91
C ARG A 169 15.24 -2.30 -16.18
N VAL A 170 14.54 -1.25 -15.77
CA VAL A 170 13.19 -0.98 -16.25
C VAL A 170 13.30 -0.45 -17.68
N ALA A 171 12.81 -1.22 -18.65
CA ALA A 171 12.78 -0.79 -20.04
C ALA A 171 11.64 0.20 -20.29
N ARG A 172 10.52 0.00 -19.61
CA ARG A 172 9.35 0.86 -19.67
C ARG A 172 8.49 0.71 -18.41
N PHE A 173 7.96 1.82 -17.93
CA PHE A 173 6.95 1.87 -16.89
C PHE A 173 5.62 2.34 -17.47
N VAL A 174 4.50 1.73 -17.09
CA VAL A 174 3.16 2.09 -17.58
C VAL A 174 2.16 1.98 -16.43
N GLU A 175 1.72 3.11 -15.93
CA GLU A 175 0.75 3.14 -14.84
C GLU A 175 -0.68 2.95 -15.37
N LYS A 176 -1.41 2.00 -14.77
CA LYS A 176 -2.85 1.72 -15.01
C LYS A 176 -3.23 1.66 -16.50
N PRO A 177 -2.69 0.70 -17.26
CA PRO A 177 -2.98 0.58 -18.69
C PRO A 177 -4.45 0.21 -18.93
N PRO A 178 -5.01 0.53 -20.11
CA PRO A 178 -6.30 -0.01 -20.53
C PRO A 178 -6.20 -1.54 -20.72
N LEU A 179 -7.37 -2.23 -20.68
CA LEU A 179 -7.44 -3.70 -20.62
C LEU A 179 -6.73 -4.39 -21.80
N ASP A 180 -6.92 -3.91 -23.01
CA ASP A 180 -6.29 -4.44 -24.24
C ASP A 180 -4.75 -4.40 -24.14
N LYS A 181 -4.21 -3.33 -23.58
CA LYS A 181 -2.78 -3.18 -23.35
C LYS A 181 -2.30 -4.09 -22.23
N ALA A 182 -3.04 -4.20 -21.11
CA ALA A 182 -2.72 -5.12 -20.00
C ALA A 182 -2.71 -6.59 -20.49
N GLN A 183 -3.67 -6.99 -21.33
CA GLN A 183 -3.70 -8.31 -21.95
C GLN A 183 -2.47 -8.57 -22.83
N SER A 184 -2.05 -7.58 -23.62
CA SER A 184 -0.87 -7.69 -24.46
C SER A 184 0.42 -7.81 -23.64
N MET A 185 0.53 -7.06 -22.54
CA MET A 185 1.65 -7.11 -21.60
C MET A 185 1.73 -8.47 -20.89
N LEU A 186 0.59 -9.01 -20.46
CA LEU A 186 0.53 -10.34 -19.85
C LEU A 186 0.98 -11.42 -20.85
N ALA A 187 0.52 -11.33 -22.09
CA ALA A 187 0.85 -12.30 -23.13
C ALA A 187 2.32 -12.25 -23.59
N SER A 188 3.00 -11.11 -23.47
CA SER A 188 4.41 -10.97 -23.86
C SER A 188 5.36 -11.69 -22.90
N GLY A 189 4.97 -11.84 -21.61
CA GLY A 189 5.75 -12.57 -20.60
C GLY A 189 7.01 -11.84 -20.10
N ASP A 190 7.28 -10.62 -20.57
CA ASP A 190 8.42 -9.77 -20.19
C ASP A 190 8.03 -8.61 -19.27
N HIS A 191 6.83 -8.65 -18.71
CA HIS A 191 6.33 -7.62 -17.82
C HIS A 191 6.11 -8.15 -16.38
N ALA A 192 6.21 -7.24 -15.43
CA ALA A 192 5.85 -7.44 -14.04
C ALA A 192 4.86 -6.36 -13.59
N TRP A 193 4.04 -6.63 -12.56
CA TRP A 193 3.33 -5.56 -11.86
C TRP A 193 4.30 -4.79 -10.96
N ASN A 194 4.11 -3.48 -10.87
CA ASN A 194 4.77 -2.65 -9.87
C ASN A 194 4.19 -2.95 -8.49
N GLY A 195 5.01 -3.47 -7.59
CA GLY A 195 4.60 -3.76 -6.21
C GLY A 195 4.30 -2.52 -5.36
N GLY A 196 4.55 -1.31 -5.89
CA GLY A 196 4.36 -0.05 -5.15
C GLY A 196 5.34 0.13 -4.00
N ILE A 197 6.41 -0.67 -3.98
CA ILE A 197 7.48 -0.65 -2.99
C ILE A 197 8.74 -0.16 -3.68
N PHE A 198 9.45 0.79 -3.06
CA PHE A 198 10.62 1.40 -3.68
C PHE A 198 11.81 1.39 -2.73
N LEU A 199 13.02 1.33 -3.30
CA LEU A 199 14.26 1.40 -2.55
C LEU A 199 15.26 2.29 -3.30
N PHE A 200 15.68 3.38 -2.66
CA PHE A 200 16.59 4.36 -3.24
C PHE A 200 17.28 5.21 -2.16
N LEU A 201 18.33 5.92 -2.52
CA LEU A 201 18.90 6.95 -1.64
C LEU A 201 17.95 8.16 -1.57
N ALA A 202 17.81 8.76 -0.38
CA ALA A 202 17.02 9.97 -0.18
C ALA A 202 17.42 11.08 -1.16
N ASP A 203 18.73 11.32 -1.30
CA ASP A 203 19.25 12.35 -2.20
C ASP A 203 18.92 12.04 -3.67
N ALA A 204 19.04 10.77 -4.11
CA ALA A 204 18.73 10.39 -5.49
C ALA A 204 17.26 10.65 -5.84
N TYR A 205 16.36 10.43 -4.89
CA TYR A 205 14.94 10.74 -5.09
C TYR A 205 14.67 12.24 -5.15
N LEU A 206 15.26 13.03 -4.25
CA LEU A 206 15.11 14.49 -4.25
C LEU A 206 15.73 15.12 -5.51
N GLU A 207 16.86 14.61 -6.00
CA GLU A 207 17.47 15.01 -7.27
C GLU A 207 16.53 14.69 -8.46
N ALA A 208 15.91 13.51 -8.47
CA ALA A 208 14.94 13.15 -9.49
C ALA A 208 13.71 14.08 -9.46
N LEU A 209 13.19 14.42 -8.28
CA LEU A 209 12.12 15.41 -8.17
C LEU A 209 12.54 16.79 -8.65
N ALA A 210 13.77 17.22 -8.33
CA ALA A 210 14.30 18.51 -8.81
C ALA A 210 14.32 18.57 -10.34
N GLN A 211 14.60 17.43 -10.99
CA GLN A 211 14.68 17.33 -12.45
C GLN A 211 13.30 17.20 -13.11
N PHE A 212 12.40 16.35 -12.57
CA PHE A 212 11.18 15.94 -13.27
C PHE A 212 9.91 16.61 -12.77
N ASP A 213 9.89 17.01 -11.49
CA ASP A 213 8.77 17.74 -10.87
C ASP A 213 9.27 18.68 -9.74
N PRO A 214 9.95 19.80 -10.11
CA PRO A 214 10.47 20.74 -9.13
C PRO A 214 9.38 21.42 -8.27
N GLY A 215 8.12 21.39 -8.72
CA GLY A 215 6.99 21.92 -7.96
C GLY A 215 6.73 21.13 -6.69
N ILE A 216 6.79 19.80 -6.76
CA ILE A 216 6.66 18.93 -5.58
C ILE A 216 7.83 19.19 -4.61
N LEU A 217 9.08 19.21 -5.10
CA LEU A 217 10.24 19.43 -4.25
C LEU A 217 10.16 20.77 -3.53
N THR A 218 9.86 21.85 -4.25
CA THR A 218 9.78 23.20 -3.68
C THR A 218 8.72 23.28 -2.59
N ALA A 219 7.51 22.78 -2.86
CA ALA A 219 6.41 22.85 -1.92
C ALA A 219 6.66 22.00 -0.65
N THR A 220 7.24 20.80 -0.82
CA THR A 220 7.55 19.91 0.30
C THR A 220 8.73 20.43 1.13
N GLN A 221 9.74 21.02 0.52
CA GLN A 221 10.85 21.66 1.24
C GLN A 221 10.33 22.83 2.06
N GLU A 222 9.54 23.73 1.46
CA GLU A 222 8.95 24.87 2.17
C GLU A 222 8.04 24.42 3.32
N ALA A 223 7.27 23.35 3.11
CA ALA A 223 6.39 22.77 4.14
C ALA A 223 7.18 22.22 5.33
N MET A 224 8.33 21.60 5.07
CA MET A 224 9.21 21.06 6.12
C MET A 224 10.03 22.15 6.80
N ASP A 225 10.50 23.15 6.09
CA ASP A 225 11.23 24.30 6.67
C ASP A 225 10.38 25.11 7.67
N LYS A 226 9.06 25.13 7.46
CA LYS A 226 8.07 25.78 8.33
C LYS A 226 7.36 24.81 9.28
N ALA A 227 7.78 23.55 9.31
CA ALA A 227 7.09 22.50 10.08
C ALA A 227 7.18 22.77 11.60
N ARG A 228 6.12 22.41 12.29
CA ARG A 228 6.10 22.33 13.76
C ARG A 228 6.42 20.90 14.17
N THR A 229 7.30 20.73 15.15
CA THR A 229 7.69 19.41 15.69
C THR A 229 7.29 19.28 17.16
N GLU A 230 6.68 18.14 17.51
CA GLU A 230 6.30 17.77 18.86
C GLU A 230 6.72 16.31 19.13
N GLY A 231 7.83 16.11 19.83
CA GLY A 231 8.41 14.78 20.00
C GLY A 231 8.80 14.19 18.65
N THR A 232 8.22 13.02 18.30
CA THR A 232 8.42 12.38 17.00
C THR A 232 7.46 12.89 15.91
N ARG A 233 6.40 13.62 16.29
CA ARG A 233 5.41 14.16 15.35
C ARG A 233 5.95 15.41 14.65
N ILE A 234 5.88 15.39 13.33
CA ILE A 234 6.22 16.51 12.44
C ILE A 234 4.94 16.92 11.72
N TYR A 235 4.58 18.18 11.83
CA TYR A 235 3.42 18.80 11.18
C TYR A 235 3.93 19.74 10.09
N PRO A 236 4.00 19.30 8.81
CA PRO A 236 4.36 20.18 7.70
C PRO A 236 3.42 21.38 7.63
N ASP A 237 3.93 22.55 7.18
CA ASP A 237 3.09 23.72 6.99
C ASP A 237 1.98 23.44 5.99
N ALA A 238 0.72 23.65 6.41
CA ALA A 238 -0.44 23.26 5.65
C ALA A 238 -0.62 24.04 4.34
N VAL A 239 -0.21 25.32 4.33
CA VAL A 239 -0.34 26.19 3.15
C VAL A 239 0.70 25.82 2.11
N ALA A 240 1.95 25.66 2.51
CA ALA A 240 3.03 25.26 1.62
C ALA A 240 2.77 23.85 1.04
N PHE A 241 2.37 22.88 1.89
CA PHE A 241 2.08 21.53 1.42
C PHE A 241 0.87 21.46 0.49
N ALA A 242 -0.18 22.25 0.74
CA ALA A 242 -1.34 22.32 -0.14
C ALA A 242 -1.02 22.89 -1.53
N ALA A 243 0.07 23.62 -1.69
CA ALA A 243 0.56 24.14 -2.98
C ALA A 243 1.28 23.06 -3.82
N SER A 244 1.64 21.92 -3.22
CA SER A 244 2.27 20.82 -3.96
C SER A 244 1.33 20.24 -5.03
N PRO A 245 1.85 19.92 -6.23
CA PRO A 245 1.13 19.07 -7.17
C PRO A 245 0.68 17.76 -6.49
N ASP A 246 -0.48 17.24 -6.91
CA ASP A 246 -1.04 15.97 -6.46
C ASP A 246 -0.66 14.89 -7.46
N ASP A 247 0.50 14.25 -7.25
CA ASP A 247 0.99 13.24 -8.18
C ASP A 247 1.64 12.04 -7.47
N SER A 248 1.60 10.88 -8.10
CA SER A 248 2.28 9.68 -7.60
C SER A 248 3.76 9.68 -7.97
N ILE A 249 4.58 8.95 -7.20
CA ILE A 249 5.98 8.71 -7.55
C ILE A 249 6.12 8.08 -8.93
N ASP A 250 5.14 7.27 -9.34
CA ASP A 250 5.13 6.58 -10.62
C ASP A 250 5.15 7.60 -11.78
N TYR A 251 4.21 8.55 -11.79
CA TYR A 251 4.13 9.60 -12.82
C TYR A 251 5.15 10.71 -12.64
N ALA A 252 5.41 11.11 -11.38
CA ALA A 252 6.33 12.20 -11.12
C ALA A 252 7.77 11.84 -11.46
N VAL A 253 8.19 10.59 -11.21
CA VAL A 253 9.60 10.17 -11.29
C VAL A 253 9.79 8.88 -12.09
N MET A 254 9.11 7.77 -11.73
CA MET A 254 9.49 6.43 -12.21
C MET A 254 9.31 6.24 -13.73
N GLU A 255 8.31 6.87 -14.33
CA GLU A 255 8.10 6.85 -15.78
C GLU A 255 9.10 7.71 -16.57
N LYS A 256 9.79 8.65 -15.89
CA LYS A 256 10.65 9.67 -16.53
C LYS A 256 12.14 9.43 -16.32
N ALA A 257 12.49 8.72 -15.24
CA ALA A 257 13.89 8.56 -14.84
C ALA A 257 14.61 7.48 -15.64
N ASP A 258 15.84 7.75 -16.06
CA ASP A 258 16.68 6.82 -16.87
C ASP A 258 17.29 5.69 -16.04
N ARG A 259 17.49 5.93 -14.73
CA ARG A 259 18.16 5.00 -13.80
C ARG A 259 17.15 4.31 -12.89
N VAL A 260 16.23 3.57 -13.49
CA VAL A 260 15.24 2.76 -12.77
C VAL A 260 15.55 1.29 -12.97
N ALA A 261 15.57 0.54 -11.87
CA ALA A 261 15.77 -0.90 -11.87
C ALA A 261 14.59 -1.62 -11.20
N VAL A 262 14.37 -2.87 -11.57
CA VAL A 262 13.36 -3.75 -11.00
C VAL A 262 14.01 -5.04 -10.49
N VAL A 263 13.58 -5.47 -9.30
CA VAL A 263 13.88 -6.81 -8.77
C VAL A 263 12.63 -7.67 -8.92
N PRO A 264 12.58 -8.60 -9.87
CA PRO A 264 11.50 -9.58 -9.94
C PRO A 264 11.53 -10.46 -8.69
N VAL A 265 10.42 -10.56 -7.96
CA VAL A 265 10.35 -11.31 -6.70
C VAL A 265 9.00 -11.97 -6.49
N ALA A 266 9.03 -13.25 -6.10
CA ALA A 266 7.86 -14.02 -5.68
C ALA A 266 7.79 -13.97 -4.14
N MET A 267 7.11 -12.96 -3.59
CA MET A 267 7.03 -12.73 -2.14
C MET A 267 5.60 -12.82 -1.59
N GLY A 268 4.66 -13.41 -2.36
CA GLY A 268 3.26 -13.50 -1.94
C GLY A 268 2.61 -12.11 -1.76
N TRP A 269 2.94 -11.18 -2.67
CA TRP A 269 2.42 -9.81 -2.63
C TRP A 269 0.96 -9.75 -3.08
N ASN A 270 0.18 -8.94 -2.36
CA ASN A 270 -1.18 -8.58 -2.75
C ASN A 270 -1.52 -7.17 -2.21
N ASP A 271 -2.17 -6.34 -3.02
CA ASP A 271 -2.59 -5.01 -2.61
C ASP A 271 -3.87 -5.01 -1.75
N VAL A 272 -4.55 -6.17 -1.61
CA VAL A 272 -5.84 -6.32 -0.89
C VAL A 272 -6.84 -5.23 -1.31
N GLY A 273 -6.94 -5.00 -2.61
CA GLY A 273 -7.74 -3.91 -3.16
C GLY A 273 -9.24 -4.13 -3.09
N SER A 274 -9.70 -5.34 -2.75
CA SER A 274 -11.12 -5.72 -2.69
C SER A 274 -11.35 -6.94 -1.82
N TRP A 275 -12.61 -7.26 -1.54
CA TRP A 275 -12.99 -8.49 -0.83
C TRP A 275 -12.66 -9.76 -1.62
N ASP A 276 -12.77 -9.73 -2.97
CA ASP A 276 -12.33 -10.83 -3.82
C ASP A 276 -10.82 -11.07 -3.71
N ALA A 277 -10.02 -9.99 -3.70
CA ALA A 277 -8.58 -10.07 -3.51
C ALA A 277 -8.21 -10.64 -2.13
N LEU A 278 -8.95 -10.26 -1.08
CA LEU A 278 -8.73 -10.81 0.26
C LEU A 278 -9.10 -12.30 0.33
N HIS A 279 -10.20 -12.72 -0.32
CA HIS A 279 -10.54 -14.15 -0.41
C HIS A 279 -9.44 -14.94 -1.11
N ALA A 280 -8.87 -14.42 -2.20
CA ALA A 280 -7.86 -15.13 -2.99
C ALA A 280 -6.57 -15.47 -2.20
N ILE A 281 -6.29 -14.71 -1.14
CA ILE A 281 -5.12 -14.93 -0.27
C ILE A 281 -5.47 -15.49 1.11
N SER A 282 -6.74 -15.82 1.34
CA SER A 282 -7.21 -16.41 2.60
C SER A 282 -7.13 -17.93 2.55
N ASP A 283 -6.86 -18.55 3.70
CA ASP A 283 -7.00 -19.98 3.85
C ASP A 283 -8.47 -20.39 3.67
N THR A 284 -8.71 -21.44 2.88
CA THR A 284 -10.04 -21.96 2.59
C THR A 284 -10.21 -23.39 3.09
N ASP A 285 -11.45 -23.74 3.45
CA ASP A 285 -11.83 -25.13 3.72
C ASP A 285 -11.92 -25.96 2.42
N SER A 286 -12.30 -27.24 2.54
CA SER A 286 -12.44 -28.16 1.41
C SER A 286 -13.51 -27.75 0.40
N ASP A 287 -14.47 -26.93 0.78
CA ASP A 287 -15.54 -26.39 -0.05
C ASP A 287 -15.22 -24.99 -0.60
N GLY A 288 -13.99 -24.51 -0.39
CA GLY A 288 -13.52 -23.20 -0.87
C GLY A 288 -14.02 -22.01 -0.04
N ASN A 289 -14.57 -22.25 1.14
CA ASN A 289 -15.02 -21.15 2.00
C ASN A 289 -13.86 -20.59 2.84
N ALA A 290 -13.81 -19.27 2.99
CA ALA A 290 -12.92 -18.58 3.92
C ALA A 290 -13.75 -17.84 4.96
N HIS A 291 -13.52 -18.16 6.24
CA HIS A 291 -14.25 -17.58 7.35
C HIS A 291 -13.29 -16.93 8.34
N ARG A 292 -13.59 -15.72 8.76
CA ARG A 292 -12.87 -15.06 9.87
C ARG A 292 -13.81 -14.20 10.69
N SER A 293 -13.78 -14.37 12.00
CA SER A 293 -14.49 -13.54 12.95
C SER A 293 -13.56 -12.87 13.95
N HIS A 294 -13.94 -11.72 14.44
CA HIS A 294 -13.30 -11.01 15.54
C HIS A 294 -14.30 -10.72 16.65
N GLY A 295 -13.79 -10.53 17.89
CA GLY A 295 -14.62 -10.31 19.07
C GLY A 295 -15.49 -11.54 19.36
N ASP A 296 -16.74 -11.31 19.80
CA ASP A 296 -17.73 -12.34 20.13
C ASP A 296 -18.45 -12.89 18.87
N GLY A 297 -18.03 -12.45 17.69
CA GLY A 297 -18.57 -12.93 16.41
C GLY A 297 -18.26 -14.40 16.17
N ASP A 298 -19.15 -15.05 15.43
CA ASP A 298 -19.00 -16.46 15.03
C ASP A 298 -19.55 -16.65 13.61
N VAL A 299 -19.01 -17.63 12.88
CA VAL A 299 -19.50 -17.99 11.55
C VAL A 299 -19.94 -19.44 11.56
N LEU A 300 -21.22 -19.67 11.28
CA LEU A 300 -21.82 -20.99 11.11
C LEU A 300 -22.21 -21.16 9.64
N ALA A 301 -21.68 -22.19 8.98
CA ALA A 301 -21.92 -22.45 7.58
C ALA A 301 -22.39 -23.91 7.41
N ILE A 302 -23.53 -24.12 6.73
CA ILE A 302 -24.09 -25.42 6.40
C ILE A 302 -24.41 -25.44 4.91
N ASP A 303 -23.92 -26.44 4.18
CA ASP A 303 -24.12 -26.59 2.74
C ASP A 303 -23.73 -25.31 1.96
N THR A 304 -22.57 -24.74 2.30
CA THR A 304 -22.04 -23.51 1.68
C THR A 304 -20.80 -23.83 0.87
N LYS A 305 -20.62 -23.14 -0.27
CA LYS A 305 -19.46 -23.32 -1.15
C LYS A 305 -18.92 -22.00 -1.62
N ASN A 306 -17.57 -21.91 -1.68
CA ASN A 306 -16.85 -20.80 -2.29
C ASN A 306 -17.26 -19.43 -1.72
N CYS A 307 -17.62 -19.37 -0.44
CA CYS A 307 -18.07 -18.16 0.24
C CYS A 307 -16.93 -17.53 1.04
N PHE A 308 -16.88 -16.19 1.01
CA PHE A 308 -16.05 -15.41 1.92
C PHE A 308 -16.91 -14.77 2.99
N VAL A 309 -16.65 -15.08 4.26
CA VAL A 309 -17.43 -14.55 5.37
C VAL A 309 -16.52 -13.87 6.38
N ARG A 310 -16.82 -12.62 6.65
CA ARG A 310 -16.13 -11.82 7.65
C ARG A 310 -17.10 -11.23 8.64
N SER A 311 -16.85 -11.42 9.94
CA SER A 311 -17.68 -10.84 10.98
C SER A 311 -16.84 -10.13 12.03
N ASP A 312 -17.33 -8.98 12.48
CA ASP A 312 -16.78 -8.20 13.55
C ASP A 312 -17.88 -8.01 14.62
N GLY A 313 -17.87 -8.90 15.61
CA GLY A 313 -18.74 -8.83 16.80
C GLY A 313 -20.14 -9.43 16.66
N VAL A 314 -20.58 -9.90 15.48
CA VAL A 314 -21.90 -10.53 15.32
C VAL A 314 -21.77 -11.96 14.78
N ARG A 315 -22.75 -12.82 15.13
CA ARG A 315 -22.83 -14.15 14.54
C ARG A 315 -23.43 -14.08 13.13
N VAL A 316 -22.73 -14.66 12.16
CA VAL A 316 -23.20 -14.84 10.77
C VAL A 316 -23.48 -16.32 10.52
N SER A 317 -24.68 -16.64 10.07
CA SER A 317 -25.06 -18.02 9.74
C SER A 317 -25.49 -18.10 8.29
N LEU A 318 -24.92 -19.07 7.55
CA LEU A 318 -25.20 -19.33 6.14
C LEU A 318 -25.72 -20.75 5.96
N VAL A 319 -26.74 -20.94 5.12
CA VAL A 319 -27.30 -22.25 4.82
C VAL A 319 -27.63 -22.33 3.33
N GLY A 320 -27.05 -23.31 2.63
CA GLY A 320 -27.40 -23.65 1.25
C GLY A 320 -27.07 -22.54 0.23
N VAL A 321 -25.99 -21.78 0.44
CA VAL A 321 -25.58 -20.67 -0.44
C VAL A 321 -24.17 -20.89 -1.01
N GLU A 322 -23.90 -20.32 -2.17
CA GLU A 322 -22.62 -20.43 -2.86
C GLU A 322 -22.20 -19.10 -3.50
N ASP A 323 -20.89 -18.93 -3.73
CA ASP A 323 -20.28 -17.80 -4.44
C ASP A 323 -20.64 -16.41 -3.83
N LEU A 324 -20.71 -16.32 -2.51
CA LEU A 324 -21.04 -15.06 -1.81
C LEU A 324 -19.85 -14.49 -1.06
N ILE A 325 -19.85 -13.16 -0.98
CA ILE A 325 -19.09 -12.38 -0.01
C ILE A 325 -20.09 -11.81 0.99
N VAL A 326 -19.88 -12.12 2.27
CA VAL A 326 -20.69 -11.64 3.39
C VAL A 326 -19.77 -10.97 4.40
N VAL A 327 -19.98 -9.69 4.63
CA VAL A 327 -19.17 -8.93 5.60
C VAL A 327 -20.08 -8.18 6.55
N ALA A 328 -19.93 -8.45 7.85
CA ALA A 328 -20.68 -7.78 8.90
C ALA A 328 -19.71 -7.01 9.81
N SER A 329 -19.95 -5.71 10.03
CA SER A 329 -19.17 -4.87 10.92
C SER A 329 -20.02 -3.77 11.51
N GLY A 330 -20.09 -3.72 12.84
CA GLY A 330 -20.99 -2.82 13.57
C GLY A 330 -22.46 -3.07 13.20
N ASN A 331 -23.13 -2.05 12.69
CA ASN A 331 -24.52 -2.14 12.25
C ASN A 331 -24.70 -2.36 10.74
N ASP A 332 -23.61 -2.57 10.01
CA ASP A 332 -23.64 -2.72 8.57
C ASP A 332 -23.35 -4.16 8.15
N VAL A 333 -24.12 -4.65 7.18
CA VAL A 333 -23.90 -5.95 6.52
C VAL A 333 -23.85 -5.75 5.02
N LEU A 334 -22.78 -6.23 4.42
CA LEU A 334 -22.59 -6.31 2.97
C LEU A 334 -22.80 -7.75 2.53
N ILE A 335 -23.67 -7.97 1.55
CA ILE A 335 -23.85 -9.26 0.89
C ILE A 335 -23.77 -9.03 -0.60
N MET A 336 -22.92 -9.76 -1.31
CA MET A 336 -22.78 -9.64 -2.76
C MET A 336 -22.25 -10.96 -3.35
N PRO A 337 -22.52 -11.23 -4.64
CA PRO A 337 -21.83 -12.30 -5.37
C PRO A 337 -20.32 -12.02 -5.45
N ARG A 338 -19.51 -13.07 -5.44
CA ARG A 338 -18.09 -12.97 -5.77
C ARG A 338 -17.88 -12.39 -7.16
N GLY A 339 -16.72 -11.77 -7.39
CA GLY A 339 -16.38 -11.10 -8.65
C GLY A 339 -16.99 -9.70 -8.79
N ARG A 340 -17.76 -9.22 -7.81
CA ARG A 340 -18.40 -7.88 -7.86
C ARG A 340 -17.85 -6.88 -6.84
N SER A 341 -16.79 -7.18 -6.14
CA SER A 341 -16.24 -6.33 -5.05
C SER A 341 -15.90 -4.91 -5.48
N GLN A 342 -15.58 -4.68 -6.74
CA GLN A 342 -15.28 -3.33 -7.25
C GLN A 342 -16.53 -2.42 -7.23
N GLU A 343 -17.74 -2.98 -7.17
CA GLU A 343 -18.99 -2.22 -7.12
C GLU A 343 -19.28 -1.62 -5.75
N VAL A 344 -18.56 -2.05 -4.70
CA VAL A 344 -18.66 -1.46 -3.35
C VAL A 344 -18.44 0.06 -3.39
N LYS A 345 -17.57 0.54 -4.29
CA LYS A 345 -17.36 1.99 -4.47
C LYS A 345 -18.65 2.71 -4.86
N LYS A 346 -19.44 2.13 -5.80
CA LYS A 346 -20.73 2.70 -6.22
C LYS A 346 -21.76 2.71 -5.10
N LEU A 347 -21.74 1.65 -4.25
CA LEU A 347 -22.61 1.57 -3.08
C LEU A 347 -22.32 2.73 -2.10
N ILE A 348 -21.04 2.97 -1.79
CA ILE A 348 -20.63 4.05 -0.89
C ILE A 348 -20.99 5.42 -1.46
N GLU A 349 -20.80 5.63 -2.77
CA GLU A 349 -21.20 6.87 -3.43
C GLU A 349 -22.71 7.10 -3.32
N SER A 350 -23.50 6.03 -3.46
CA SER A 350 -24.97 6.11 -3.29
C SER A 350 -25.38 6.41 -1.85
N MET A 351 -24.63 5.96 -0.85
CA MET A 351 -24.90 6.27 0.56
C MET A 351 -24.66 7.74 0.90
N LYS A 352 -23.77 8.42 0.17
CA LYS A 352 -23.46 9.85 0.35
C LYS A 352 -24.50 10.78 -0.28
N ASP A 353 -25.32 10.27 -1.22
CA ASP A 353 -26.34 11.05 -1.91
C ASP A 353 -27.73 10.81 -1.29
N PRO A 354 -28.29 11.79 -0.54
CA PRO A 354 -29.61 11.64 0.10
C PRO A 354 -30.75 11.39 -0.89
N ALA A 355 -30.62 11.85 -2.12
CA ALA A 355 -31.65 11.70 -3.15
C ALA A 355 -31.73 10.26 -3.68
N LYS A 356 -30.66 9.49 -3.62
CA LYS A 356 -30.60 8.07 -4.04
C LYS A 356 -31.05 7.09 -2.95
N LYS A 357 -31.15 7.52 -1.70
CA LYS A 357 -31.69 6.69 -0.59
C LYS A 357 -33.18 6.39 -0.72
N ALA A 358 -33.94 7.09 -1.57
CA ALA A 358 -35.38 7.02 -1.65
C ALA A 358 -35.94 6.30 -2.91
N ALA A 359 -35.10 5.79 -3.79
CA ALA A 359 -35.59 5.08 -4.98
C ALA A 359 -35.59 3.57 -4.73
N PRO A 360 -36.75 2.90 -4.63
CA PRO A 360 -36.81 1.44 -4.69
C PRO A 360 -36.35 1.04 -6.08
N THR A 361 -35.35 0.17 -6.15
CA THR A 361 -34.96 -0.50 -7.40
C THR A 361 -36.13 -1.41 -7.79
N SER A 362 -36.80 -1.04 -8.88
CA SER A 362 -37.79 -1.89 -9.58
C SER A 362 -37.11 -3.07 -10.24
#